data_f0014d546ffb1658241aa98a9e8ae98a
#
_entry.id   f0014d546ffb1658241aa98a9e8ae98a
#
_cell.length_a   1.000
_cell.length_b   1.000
_cell.length_c   1.000
_cell.angle_alpha   90.00
_cell.angle_beta   90.00
_cell.angle_gamma   90.00
#
_symmetry.space_group_name_H-M   'P 1'
#
loop_
_entity.id
_entity.type
_entity.pdbx_description
1 polymer ?
#
loop_
_entity_poly.entity_id
_entity_poly.type
_entity_poly.pdbx_seq_one_letter_code
_entity_poly.pdbx_strand_id
1 'polypeptide(L)'
;MAQKLRSLTIDHALFSLAFDRDVPFHDVYPQSAYLDRETGEIYWVYEEDKYAEMEAGVPAEENRAVRERIESAPEQYLEIPGLGHGEHHQILRAFLESDWTDDEALRNSALHAYCGSIGRWKKSVADRTVIHAYYAFRDSRMKQMAEKFLRDHGIDPQWK
;
A
#
# COMPACT_ATOMS: atom_id res chain seq x y z
N MET A 1 -5.79 -22.68 -18.74
CA MET A 1 -5.02 -23.40 -17.70
C MET A 1 -4.77 -22.48 -16.52
N ALA A 2 -5.00 -22.98 -15.32
CA ALA A 2 -4.68 -22.21 -14.12
C ALA A 2 -3.16 -22.05 -14.02
N GLN A 3 -2.68 -20.82 -13.85
CA GLN A 3 -1.26 -20.53 -13.63
C GLN A 3 -0.83 -21.14 -12.27
N LYS A 4 0.25 -21.90 -12.27
CA LYS A 4 0.81 -22.42 -11.02
C LYS A 4 1.43 -21.28 -10.23
N LEU A 5 0.86 -21.00 -9.06
CA LEU A 5 1.38 -20.00 -8.16
C LEU A 5 2.59 -20.54 -7.39
N ARG A 6 3.59 -19.69 -7.21
CA ARG A 6 4.75 -19.98 -6.37
C ARG A 6 4.51 -19.40 -4.98
N SER A 7 4.57 -20.23 -3.96
CA SER A 7 4.52 -19.76 -2.58
C SER A 7 5.75 -18.94 -2.23
N LEU A 8 5.54 -17.77 -1.63
CA LEU A 8 6.60 -16.87 -1.23
C LEU A 8 6.27 -16.25 0.12
N THR A 9 7.18 -16.38 1.07
CA THR A 9 7.02 -15.77 2.39
C THR A 9 7.38 -14.29 2.33
N ILE A 10 6.42 -13.45 2.69
CA ILE A 10 6.53 -11.99 2.58
C ILE A 10 6.13 -11.36 3.92
N ASP A 11 6.91 -10.40 4.40
CA ASP A 11 6.56 -9.62 5.58
C ASP A 11 5.35 -8.73 5.26
N HIS A 12 4.23 -8.99 5.93
CA HIS A 12 2.98 -8.27 5.70
C HIS A 12 3.09 -6.79 6.01
N ALA A 13 3.76 -6.43 7.10
CA ALA A 13 3.91 -5.03 7.49
C ALA A 13 4.75 -4.24 6.48
N LEU A 14 5.85 -4.81 6.03
CA LEU A 14 6.71 -4.18 5.03
C LEU A 14 6.03 -4.07 3.67
N PHE A 15 5.31 -5.12 3.26
CA PHE A 15 4.56 -5.06 2.00
C PHE A 15 3.44 -4.02 2.06
N SER A 16 2.72 -3.99 3.17
CA SER A 16 1.64 -3.00 3.37
C SER A 16 2.17 -1.57 3.33
N LEU A 17 3.34 -1.33 3.93
CA LEU A 17 3.99 -0.02 3.89
C LEU A 17 4.36 0.39 2.46
N ALA A 18 4.84 -0.54 1.66
CA ALA A 18 5.18 -0.30 0.26
C ALA A 18 3.94 -0.12 -0.63
N PHE A 19 2.87 -0.84 -0.32
CA PHE A 19 1.63 -0.83 -1.08
C PHE A 19 0.74 0.37 -0.73
N ASP A 20 0.71 0.76 0.56
CA ASP A 20 -0.04 1.92 1.08
C ASP A 20 0.84 3.17 1.06
N ARG A 21 1.32 3.53 -0.11
CA ARG A 21 2.10 4.76 -0.23
C ARG A 21 1.17 5.97 -0.29
N ASP A 22 1.37 6.91 0.63
CA ASP A 22 0.65 8.18 0.58
C ASP A 22 1.31 9.10 -0.44
N VAL A 23 0.59 9.36 -1.50
CA VAL A 23 1.04 10.03 -2.72
C VAL A 23 1.70 11.40 -2.54
N PRO A 24 1.32 12.27 -1.58
CA PRO A 24 1.93 13.60 -1.50
C PRO A 24 3.44 13.61 -1.28
N PHE A 25 3.98 12.56 -0.68
CA PHE A 25 5.42 12.48 -0.40
C PHE A 25 6.24 11.91 -1.55
N HIS A 26 5.62 11.19 -2.47
CA HIS A 26 6.33 10.58 -3.60
C HIS A 26 6.77 11.57 -4.66
N ASP A 27 6.00 12.63 -4.87
CA ASP A 27 6.33 13.65 -5.85
C ASP A 27 7.53 14.50 -5.42
N VAL A 28 7.79 14.57 -4.10
CA VAL A 28 8.91 15.34 -3.55
C VAL A 28 10.19 14.51 -3.49
N TYR A 29 10.06 13.22 -3.12
CA TYR A 29 11.18 12.29 -2.99
C TYR A 29 10.87 11.00 -3.72
N PRO A 30 11.04 10.96 -5.05
CA PRO A 30 10.69 9.78 -5.84
C PRO A 30 11.41 8.54 -5.35
N GLN A 31 10.62 7.55 -4.95
CA GLN A 31 11.12 6.25 -4.51
C GLN A 31 10.22 5.14 -5.06
N SER A 32 10.83 3.98 -5.27
CA SER A 32 10.13 2.79 -5.71
C SER A 32 10.42 1.64 -4.75
N ALA A 33 9.47 0.73 -4.62
CA ALA A 33 9.62 -0.48 -3.84
C ALA A 33 9.55 -1.70 -4.76
N TYR A 34 10.41 -2.67 -4.49
CA TYR A 34 10.51 -3.88 -5.29
C TYR A 34 10.48 -5.11 -4.40
N LEU A 35 9.75 -6.13 -4.84
CA LEU A 35 9.72 -7.43 -4.20
C LEU A 35 10.69 -8.38 -4.91
N ASP A 36 11.60 -8.97 -4.17
CA ASP A 36 12.43 -10.06 -4.68
C ASP A 36 11.57 -11.33 -4.79
N ARG A 37 11.34 -11.79 -6.00
CA ARG A 37 10.48 -12.95 -6.29
C ARG A 37 11.09 -14.28 -5.84
N GLU A 38 12.36 -14.30 -5.49
CA GLU A 38 13.04 -15.49 -5.00
C GLU A 38 13.03 -15.58 -3.48
N THR A 39 13.27 -14.45 -2.80
CA THR A 39 13.45 -14.41 -1.35
C THR A 39 12.24 -13.86 -0.59
N GLY A 40 11.40 -13.06 -1.23
CA GLY A 40 10.29 -12.34 -0.57
C GLY A 40 10.72 -11.06 0.11
N GLU A 41 11.98 -10.67 0.03
CA GLU A 41 12.49 -9.41 0.57
C GLU A 41 12.00 -8.22 -0.22
N ILE A 42 11.82 -7.08 0.45
CA ILE A 42 11.38 -5.84 -0.15
C ILE A 42 12.51 -4.83 -0.11
N TYR A 43 12.79 -4.24 -1.27
CA TYR A 43 13.84 -3.24 -1.45
C TYR A 43 13.24 -1.91 -1.84
N TRP A 44 13.75 -0.85 -1.21
CA TRP A 44 13.40 0.52 -1.55
C TRP A 44 14.54 1.15 -2.32
N VAL A 45 14.21 1.85 -3.39
CA VAL A 45 15.17 2.57 -4.24
C VAL A 45 14.72 4.00 -4.40
N TYR A 46 15.60 4.93 -4.08
CA TYR A 46 15.39 6.34 -4.37
C TYR A 46 15.90 6.64 -5.78
N GLU A 47 15.19 7.47 -6.49
CA GLU A 47 15.57 7.89 -7.84
C GLU A 47 16.93 8.59 -7.84
N GLU A 48 17.17 9.44 -6.82
CA GLU A 48 18.45 10.12 -6.63
C GLU A 48 19.17 9.65 -5.36
N ASP A 49 20.43 9.27 -5.49
CA ASP A 49 21.25 8.80 -4.37
C ASP A 49 21.39 9.86 -3.26
N LYS A 50 21.40 11.13 -3.65
CA LYS A 50 21.43 12.27 -2.73
C LYS A 50 20.22 12.29 -1.79
N TYR A 51 19.03 12.00 -2.27
CA TYR A 51 17.83 11.96 -1.44
C TYR A 51 17.81 10.75 -0.52
N ALA A 52 18.38 9.64 -0.94
CA ALA A 52 18.53 8.47 -0.08
C ALA A 52 19.32 8.81 1.19
N GLU A 53 20.41 9.54 1.06
CA GLU A 53 21.21 9.98 2.21
C GLU A 53 20.49 11.00 3.08
N MET A 54 19.91 12.02 2.47
CA MET A 54 19.33 13.15 3.19
C MET A 54 18.04 12.79 3.93
N GLU A 55 17.17 11.97 3.32
CA GLU A 55 15.84 11.72 3.84
C GLU A 55 15.69 10.40 4.58
N ALA A 56 16.38 9.36 4.12
CA ALA A 56 16.25 8.02 4.70
C ALA A 56 17.50 7.56 5.46
N GLY A 57 18.57 8.34 5.43
CA GLY A 57 19.84 7.92 6.03
C GLY A 57 20.47 6.71 5.35
N VAL A 58 20.09 6.43 4.10
CA VAL A 58 20.66 5.34 3.31
C VAL A 58 21.88 5.90 2.54
N PRO A 59 23.09 5.33 2.74
CA PRO A 59 24.25 5.78 1.98
C PRO A 59 24.02 5.73 0.47
N ALA A 60 24.50 6.74 -0.24
CA ALA A 60 24.35 6.83 -1.69
C ALA A 60 24.84 5.58 -2.42
N GLU A 61 25.93 5.01 -1.93
CA GLU A 61 26.50 3.77 -2.49
C GLU A 61 25.58 2.58 -2.33
N GLU A 62 24.88 2.44 -1.20
CA GLU A 62 23.91 1.38 -0.96
C GLU A 62 22.70 1.52 -1.86
N ASN A 63 22.17 2.73 -2.00
CA ASN A 63 21.05 2.99 -2.90
C ASN A 63 21.41 2.65 -4.34
N ARG A 64 22.59 3.04 -4.78
CA ARG A 64 23.11 2.73 -6.12
C ARG A 64 23.26 1.24 -6.33
N ALA A 65 23.84 0.53 -5.35
CA ALA A 65 24.04 -0.92 -5.42
C ALA A 65 22.72 -1.67 -5.55
N VAL A 66 21.69 -1.27 -4.79
CA VAL A 66 20.35 -1.86 -4.89
C VAL A 66 19.73 -1.57 -6.26
N ARG A 67 19.86 -0.35 -6.77
CA ARG A 67 19.35 0.01 -8.10
C ARG A 67 20.00 -0.84 -9.20
N GLU A 68 21.33 -0.93 -9.19
CA GLU A 68 22.07 -1.73 -10.15
C GLU A 68 21.71 -3.21 -10.09
N ARG A 69 21.51 -3.73 -8.89
CA ARG A 69 21.08 -5.12 -8.68
C ARG A 69 19.70 -5.37 -9.29
N ILE A 70 18.76 -4.47 -9.11
CA ILE A 70 17.41 -4.57 -9.67
C ILE A 70 17.46 -4.45 -11.20
N GLU A 71 18.20 -3.49 -11.73
CA GLU A 71 18.37 -3.28 -13.17
C GLU A 71 19.03 -4.45 -13.86
N SER A 72 19.92 -5.16 -13.16
CA SER A 72 20.63 -6.33 -13.69
C SER A 72 19.78 -7.59 -13.79
N ALA A 73 18.68 -7.66 -13.03
CA ALA A 73 17.81 -8.83 -12.98
C ALA A 73 16.32 -8.41 -12.90
N PRO A 74 15.81 -7.69 -13.91
CA PRO A 74 14.46 -7.12 -13.87
C PRO A 74 13.35 -8.15 -13.71
N GLU A 75 13.57 -9.39 -14.12
CA GLU A 75 12.59 -10.47 -13.99
C GLU A 75 12.46 -11.00 -12.57
N GLN A 76 13.52 -10.83 -11.76
CA GLN A 76 13.54 -11.26 -10.38
C GLN A 76 12.84 -10.28 -9.45
N TYR A 77 12.81 -9.00 -9.81
CA TYR A 77 12.29 -7.94 -8.95
C TYR A 77 10.97 -7.39 -9.51
N LEU A 78 9.92 -7.56 -8.72
CA LEU A 78 8.59 -7.06 -9.06
C LEU A 78 8.38 -5.69 -8.40
N GLU A 79 8.14 -4.68 -9.21
CA GLU A 79 7.81 -3.35 -8.68
C GLU A 79 6.45 -3.40 -7.97
N ILE A 80 6.40 -2.90 -6.74
CA ILE A 80 5.18 -2.82 -5.95
C ILE A 80 4.54 -1.46 -6.25
N PRO A 81 3.37 -1.44 -6.93
CA PRO A 81 2.70 -0.17 -7.19
C PRO A 81 2.11 0.38 -5.89
N GLY A 82 2.32 1.66 -5.64
CA GLY A 82 1.62 2.32 -4.55
C GLY A 82 0.16 2.55 -4.92
N LEU A 83 -0.74 2.50 -3.94
CA LEU A 83 -2.12 2.90 -4.15
C LEU A 83 -2.19 4.40 -4.40
N GLY A 84 -2.87 4.78 -5.47
CA GLY A 84 -3.09 6.18 -5.80
C GLY A 84 -4.13 6.84 -4.91
N HIS A 85 -4.15 8.16 -4.92
CA HIS A 85 -5.12 8.96 -4.17
C HIS A 85 -6.57 8.58 -4.51
N GLY A 86 -6.86 8.36 -5.80
CA GLY A 86 -8.19 7.92 -6.25
C GLY A 86 -8.60 6.57 -5.67
N GLU A 87 -7.68 5.64 -5.54
CA GLU A 87 -7.93 4.31 -4.96
C GLU A 87 -8.23 4.39 -3.47
N HIS A 88 -7.54 5.25 -2.72
CA HIS A 88 -7.84 5.51 -1.32
C HIS A 88 -9.25 6.09 -1.15
N HIS A 89 -9.67 7.02 -2.02
CA HIS A 89 -11.03 7.55 -2.03
C HIS A 89 -12.07 6.48 -2.36
N GLN A 90 -11.78 5.59 -3.29
CA GLN A 90 -12.67 4.46 -3.61
C GLN A 90 -12.86 3.53 -2.42
N ILE A 91 -11.82 3.27 -1.65
CA ILE A 91 -11.90 2.45 -0.44
C ILE A 91 -12.81 3.12 0.58
N LEU A 92 -12.64 4.42 0.83
CA LEU A 92 -13.51 5.15 1.77
C LEU A 92 -14.97 5.14 1.31
N ARG A 93 -15.23 5.40 0.03
CA ARG A 93 -16.59 5.34 -0.52
C ARG A 93 -17.20 3.95 -0.39
N ALA A 94 -16.44 2.90 -0.67
CA ALA A 94 -16.90 1.52 -0.50
C ALA A 94 -17.24 1.22 0.97
N PHE A 95 -16.44 1.73 1.90
CA PHE A 95 -16.74 1.62 3.32
C PHE A 95 -18.06 2.32 3.68
N LEU A 96 -18.21 3.57 3.27
CA LEU A 96 -19.40 4.37 3.57
C LEU A 96 -20.69 3.77 3.02
N GLU A 97 -20.60 3.06 1.90
CA GLU A 97 -21.73 2.38 1.26
C GLU A 97 -21.96 0.94 1.78
N SER A 98 -21.03 0.42 2.59
CA SER A 98 -21.10 -0.94 3.12
C SER A 98 -22.01 -1.04 4.35
N ASP A 99 -22.29 -2.27 4.76
CA ASP A 99 -23.07 -2.59 5.96
C ASP A 99 -22.18 -2.68 7.21
N TRP A 100 -21.31 -1.68 7.40
CA TRP A 100 -20.34 -1.65 8.52
C TRP A 100 -21.02 -1.43 9.89
N THR A 101 -22.26 -0.99 9.92
CA THR A 101 -23.06 -0.83 11.12
C THR A 101 -24.54 -1.01 10.79
N ASP A 102 -25.32 -1.50 11.76
CA ASP A 102 -26.78 -1.57 11.68
C ASP A 102 -27.45 -0.23 12.06
N ASP A 103 -26.70 0.69 12.67
CA ASP A 103 -27.19 2.00 13.03
C ASP A 103 -27.28 2.89 11.77
N GLU A 104 -28.48 3.02 11.23
CA GLU A 104 -28.74 3.81 10.04
C GLU A 104 -28.42 5.31 10.21
N ALA A 105 -28.70 5.87 11.38
CA ALA A 105 -28.41 7.27 11.66
C ALA A 105 -26.91 7.53 11.68
N LEU A 106 -26.14 6.64 12.29
CA LEU A 106 -24.69 6.72 12.33
C LEU A 106 -24.09 6.55 10.94
N ARG A 107 -24.59 5.60 10.15
CA ARG A 107 -24.14 5.37 8.78
C ARG A 107 -24.38 6.60 7.90
N ASN A 108 -25.58 7.18 7.97
CA ASN A 108 -25.93 8.38 7.21
C ASN A 108 -25.08 9.60 7.64
N SER A 109 -24.82 9.75 8.94
CA SER A 109 -23.97 10.82 9.47
C SER A 109 -22.54 10.71 8.92
N ALA A 110 -21.96 9.49 8.90
CA ALA A 110 -20.64 9.26 8.35
C ALA A 110 -20.57 9.54 6.86
N LEU A 111 -21.61 9.14 6.11
CA LEU A 111 -21.70 9.39 4.68
C LEU A 111 -21.78 10.88 4.36
N HIS A 112 -22.61 11.63 5.07
CA HIS A 112 -22.76 13.08 4.87
C HIS A 112 -21.54 13.89 5.29
N ALA A 113 -20.70 13.35 6.20
CA ALA A 113 -19.46 14.01 6.61
C ALA A 113 -18.39 14.00 5.51
N TYR A 114 -18.53 13.16 4.49
CA TYR A 114 -17.56 13.05 3.40
C TYR A 114 -17.81 14.14 2.34
N CYS A 115 -16.82 15.00 2.16
CA CYS A 115 -16.89 16.13 1.23
C CYS A 115 -15.69 16.16 0.26
N GLY A 116 -15.14 14.98 -0.08
CA GLY A 116 -14.05 14.87 -1.04
C GLY A 116 -12.65 14.89 -0.44
N SER A 117 -12.52 14.93 0.90
CA SER A 117 -11.24 14.86 1.59
C SER A 117 -11.29 13.81 2.70
N ILE A 118 -10.41 12.81 2.61
CA ILE A 118 -10.29 11.75 3.63
C ILE A 118 -9.84 12.35 4.96
N GLY A 119 -8.86 13.24 4.94
CA GLY A 119 -8.35 13.89 6.15
C GLY A 119 -9.42 14.72 6.87
N ARG A 120 -10.20 15.48 6.13
CA ARG A 120 -11.32 16.24 6.69
C ARG A 120 -12.41 15.33 7.22
N TRP A 121 -12.72 14.25 6.52
CA TRP A 121 -13.69 13.26 6.97
C TRP A 121 -13.29 12.67 8.31
N LYS A 122 -12.04 12.23 8.46
CA LYS A 122 -11.51 11.69 9.72
C LYS A 122 -11.63 12.68 10.88
N LYS A 123 -11.42 13.95 10.61
CA LYS A 123 -11.53 15.02 11.63
C LYS A 123 -12.97 15.36 11.96
N SER A 124 -13.88 15.30 10.99
CA SER A 124 -15.29 15.67 11.18
C SER A 124 -16.12 14.56 11.81
N VAL A 125 -15.69 13.31 11.71
CA VAL A 125 -16.35 12.18 12.36
C VAL A 125 -15.92 12.12 13.82
N ALA A 126 -16.82 12.51 14.71
CA ALA A 126 -16.53 12.59 16.15
C ALA A 126 -16.50 11.21 16.82
N ASP A 127 -17.21 10.23 16.28
CA ASP A 127 -17.30 8.89 16.85
C ASP A 127 -16.11 8.03 16.44
N ARG A 128 -15.29 7.65 17.41
CA ARG A 128 -14.11 6.81 17.19
C ARG A 128 -14.44 5.41 16.68
N THR A 129 -15.65 4.89 16.98
CA THR A 129 -16.06 3.58 16.50
C THR A 129 -16.16 3.56 14.96
N VAL A 130 -16.55 4.67 14.35
CA VAL A 130 -16.58 4.84 12.89
C VAL A 130 -15.17 4.76 12.32
N ILE A 131 -14.23 5.44 12.94
CA ILE A 131 -12.82 5.45 12.49
C ILE A 131 -12.20 4.05 12.61
N HIS A 132 -12.46 3.35 13.71
CA HIS A 132 -11.98 1.97 13.88
C HIS A 132 -12.59 1.03 12.84
N ALA A 133 -13.88 1.14 12.58
CA ALA A 133 -14.54 0.34 11.55
C ALA A 133 -13.98 0.64 10.15
N TYR A 134 -13.70 1.90 9.85
CA TYR A 134 -13.05 2.30 8.59
C TYR A 134 -11.67 1.67 8.44
N TYR A 135 -10.82 1.76 9.45
CA TYR A 135 -9.48 1.17 9.37
C TYR A 135 -9.53 -0.35 9.22
N ALA A 136 -10.42 -1.04 9.92
CA ALA A 136 -10.60 -2.48 9.77
C ALA A 136 -11.03 -2.85 8.33
N PHE A 137 -11.97 -2.09 7.78
CA PHE A 137 -12.42 -2.27 6.40
C PHE A 137 -11.31 -2.00 5.41
N ARG A 138 -10.58 -0.90 5.60
CA ARG A 138 -9.46 -0.48 4.75
C ARG A 138 -8.36 -1.54 4.73
N ASP A 139 -7.94 -2.00 5.90
CA ASP A 139 -6.87 -2.99 6.01
C ASP A 139 -7.25 -4.31 5.35
N SER A 140 -8.50 -4.75 5.53
CA SER A 140 -9.03 -5.95 4.86
C SER A 140 -9.06 -5.78 3.35
N ARG A 141 -9.52 -4.63 2.87
CA ARG A 141 -9.59 -4.33 1.43
C ARG A 141 -8.21 -4.26 0.80
N MET A 142 -7.28 -3.59 1.46
CA MET A 142 -5.89 -3.48 1.00
C MET A 142 -5.20 -4.83 0.96
N LYS A 143 -5.44 -5.68 1.95
CA LYS A 143 -4.92 -7.05 1.95
C LYS A 143 -5.44 -7.86 0.76
N GLN A 144 -6.72 -7.76 0.46
CA GLN A 144 -7.31 -8.41 -0.72
C GLN A 144 -6.69 -7.90 -2.03
N MET A 145 -6.50 -6.60 -2.14
CA MET A 145 -5.88 -5.98 -3.31
C MET A 145 -4.42 -6.42 -3.47
N ALA A 146 -3.67 -6.49 -2.38
CA ALA A 146 -2.28 -6.95 -2.36
C ALA A 146 -2.18 -8.42 -2.78
N GLU A 147 -3.03 -9.28 -2.24
CA GLU A 147 -3.07 -10.70 -2.59
C GLU A 147 -3.44 -10.90 -4.06
N LYS A 148 -4.41 -10.15 -4.57
CA LYS A 148 -4.77 -10.18 -5.98
C LYS A 148 -3.60 -9.75 -6.87
N PHE A 149 -2.93 -8.66 -6.53
CA PHE A 149 -1.75 -8.18 -7.26
C PHE A 149 -0.67 -9.24 -7.33
N LEU A 150 -0.35 -9.87 -6.18
CA LEU A 150 0.68 -10.91 -6.13
C LEU A 150 0.29 -12.15 -6.92
N ARG A 151 -0.96 -12.60 -6.82
CA ARG A 151 -1.46 -13.75 -7.57
C ARG A 151 -1.48 -13.49 -9.08
N ASP A 152 -1.85 -12.28 -9.49
CA ASP A 152 -1.80 -11.87 -10.90
C ASP A 152 -0.37 -11.93 -11.46
N HIS A 153 0.65 -11.89 -10.59
CA HIS A 153 2.06 -12.02 -10.94
C HIS A 153 2.66 -13.41 -10.59
N GLY A 154 1.79 -14.39 -10.36
CA GLY A 154 2.21 -15.78 -10.15
C GLY A 154 2.71 -16.10 -8.73
N ILE A 155 2.42 -15.24 -7.76
CA ILE A 155 2.88 -15.39 -6.37
C ILE A 155 1.70 -15.69 -5.46
N ASP A 156 1.82 -16.74 -4.65
CA ASP A 156 0.90 -17.03 -3.55
C ASP A 156 1.57 -16.57 -2.24
N PRO A 157 1.13 -15.43 -1.68
CA PRO A 157 1.81 -14.86 -0.51
C PRO A 157 1.57 -15.70 0.74
N GLN A 158 2.65 -15.99 1.44
CA GLN A 158 2.63 -16.56 2.79
C GLN A 158 3.08 -15.43 3.73
N TRP A 159 2.12 -14.79 4.36
CA TRP A 159 2.38 -13.62 5.21
C TRP A 159 3.06 -14.03 6.53
N LYS A 160 4.09 -13.30 6.92
CA LYS A 160 4.71 -13.41 8.24
C LYS A 160 4.67 -12.11 9.01
#